data_5c82e40dde348c4baedee2dec1f970a8
#
_entry.id   5c82e40dde348c4baedee2dec1f970a8
#
_cell.length_a   1.000
_cell.length_b   1.000
_cell.length_c   1.000
_cell.angle_alpha   90.00
_cell.angle_beta   90.00
_cell.angle_gamma   90.00
#
_symmetry.space_group_name_H-M   'P 1'
#
loop_
_entity.id
_entity.type
_entity.pdbx_description
1 polymer ?
#
loop_
_entity_poly.entity_id
_entity_poly.type
_entity_poly.pdbx_seq_one_letter_code
_entity_poly.pdbx_strand_id
1 'polypeptide(L)'
;EIDEGAQQRLDDFGEAARGMKLSQDQYQNIIDYDNKRTAAFLEQGAAQYHDRVNGWADATKADTELGGEDLQRNLSVAKLGMDTYGTPELAQLLAAPSPENPDGLGLGNHPEIIRLFNRVGSTLKESDLIEGDTVVQGETGLKKMYPSMFPETVQ
;
A
#
# COMPACT_ATOMS: atom_id res chain seq x y z
N GLU A 1 -17.76 -15.87 -8.73
CA GLU A 1 -18.65 -15.35 -9.81
C GLU A 1 -17.75 -14.65 -10.83
N ILE A 2 -17.86 -14.99 -12.10
CA ILE A 2 -17.14 -14.33 -13.19
C ILE A 2 -17.91 -13.03 -13.45
N ASP A 3 -17.21 -11.89 -13.43
CA ASP A 3 -17.84 -10.62 -13.75
C ASP A 3 -18.29 -10.57 -15.22
N GLU A 4 -19.27 -9.70 -15.51
CA GLU A 4 -19.87 -9.57 -16.83
C GLU A 4 -18.83 -9.24 -17.93
N GLY A 5 -17.82 -8.45 -17.61
CA GLY A 5 -16.71 -8.12 -18.51
C GLY A 5 -15.78 -9.31 -18.76
N ALA A 6 -15.55 -10.16 -17.76
CA ALA A 6 -14.76 -11.38 -17.93
C ALA A 6 -15.50 -12.40 -18.81
N GLN A 7 -16.84 -12.54 -18.62
CA GLN A 7 -17.67 -13.40 -19.47
C GLN A 7 -17.63 -12.94 -20.93
N GLN A 8 -17.79 -11.64 -21.18
CA GLN A 8 -17.71 -11.07 -22.53
C GLN A 8 -16.37 -11.38 -23.21
N ARG A 9 -15.24 -11.20 -22.47
CA ARG A 9 -13.91 -11.52 -23.02
C ARG A 9 -13.75 -13.01 -23.39
N LEU A 10 -14.33 -13.91 -22.60
CA LEU A 10 -14.31 -15.35 -22.89
C LEU A 10 -15.15 -15.68 -24.13
N ASP A 11 -16.31 -15.05 -24.28
CA ASP A 11 -17.20 -15.23 -25.43
C ASP A 11 -16.56 -14.74 -26.73
N ASP A 12 -15.96 -13.52 -26.70
CA ASP A 12 -15.22 -12.93 -27.82
C ASP A 12 -14.03 -13.81 -28.23
N PHE A 13 -13.28 -14.32 -27.26
CA PHE A 13 -12.17 -15.24 -27.54
C PHE A 13 -12.67 -16.58 -28.10
N GLY A 14 -13.78 -17.10 -27.59
CA GLY A 14 -14.41 -18.30 -28.11
C GLY A 14 -14.87 -18.17 -29.57
N GLU A 15 -15.38 -16.98 -29.94
CA GLU A 15 -15.74 -16.68 -31.32
C GLU A 15 -14.53 -16.61 -32.25
N ALA A 16 -13.47 -15.89 -31.82
CA ALA A 16 -12.21 -15.83 -32.55
C ALA A 16 -11.57 -17.21 -32.74
N ALA A 17 -11.58 -18.05 -31.71
CA ALA A 17 -11.06 -19.44 -31.77
C ALA A 17 -11.81 -20.29 -32.78
N ARG A 18 -13.15 -20.17 -32.85
CA ARG A 18 -13.96 -20.83 -33.87
C ARG A 18 -13.61 -20.34 -35.27
N GLY A 19 -13.43 -19.04 -35.45
CA GLY A 19 -12.98 -18.45 -36.72
C GLY A 19 -11.62 -18.98 -37.18
N MET A 20 -10.70 -19.23 -36.26
CA MET A 20 -9.38 -19.83 -36.51
C MET A 20 -9.43 -21.36 -36.66
N LYS A 21 -10.60 -21.99 -36.46
CA LYS A 21 -10.79 -23.44 -36.47
C LYS A 21 -9.91 -24.20 -35.49
N LEU A 22 -9.71 -23.64 -34.31
CA LEU A 22 -8.96 -24.33 -33.25
C LEU A 22 -9.74 -25.56 -32.77
N SER A 23 -9.01 -26.64 -32.49
CA SER A 23 -9.62 -27.80 -31.78
C SER A 23 -9.91 -27.43 -30.32
N GLN A 24 -10.77 -28.21 -29.65
CA GLN A 24 -11.06 -28.01 -28.24
C GLN A 24 -9.81 -28.08 -27.38
N ASP A 25 -8.89 -28.99 -27.67
CA ASP A 25 -7.61 -29.11 -26.94
C ASP A 25 -6.72 -27.88 -27.14
N GLN A 26 -6.65 -27.36 -28.37
CA GLN A 26 -5.89 -26.14 -28.66
C GLN A 26 -6.46 -24.93 -27.93
N TYR A 27 -7.79 -24.79 -27.96
CA TYR A 27 -8.48 -23.75 -27.22
C TYR A 27 -8.18 -23.83 -25.71
N GLN A 28 -8.34 -25.03 -25.11
CA GLN A 28 -8.09 -25.24 -23.69
C GLN A 28 -6.64 -24.94 -23.31
N ASN A 29 -5.68 -25.39 -24.13
CA ASN A 29 -4.25 -25.12 -23.89
C ASN A 29 -3.93 -23.62 -23.90
N ILE A 30 -4.59 -22.83 -24.76
CA ILE A 30 -4.41 -21.37 -24.78
C ILE A 30 -4.97 -20.73 -23.51
N ILE A 31 -6.17 -21.12 -23.08
CA ILE A 31 -6.78 -20.65 -21.84
C ILE A 31 -5.89 -20.99 -20.63
N ASP A 32 -5.42 -22.23 -20.55
CA ASP A 32 -4.56 -22.67 -19.45
C ASP A 32 -3.22 -21.92 -19.42
N TYR A 33 -2.64 -21.64 -20.57
CA TYR A 33 -1.44 -20.85 -20.70
C TYR A 33 -1.68 -19.40 -20.25
N ASP A 34 -2.76 -18.78 -20.69
CA ASP A 34 -3.08 -17.39 -20.33
C ASP A 34 -3.39 -17.25 -18.83
N ASN A 35 -4.10 -18.21 -18.25
CA ASN A 35 -4.36 -18.26 -16.81
C ASN A 35 -3.05 -18.36 -16.01
N LYS A 36 -2.13 -19.23 -16.40
CA LYS A 36 -0.82 -19.37 -15.76
C LYS A 36 0.01 -18.09 -15.89
N ARG A 37 0.01 -17.50 -17.09
CA ARG A 37 0.71 -16.23 -17.36
C ARG A 37 0.17 -15.09 -16.50
N THR A 38 -1.15 -14.99 -16.42
CA THR A 38 -1.84 -13.95 -15.62
C THR A 38 -1.56 -14.14 -14.14
N ALA A 39 -1.64 -15.37 -13.62
CA ALA A 39 -1.32 -15.68 -12.23
C ALA A 39 0.13 -15.30 -11.89
N ALA A 40 1.09 -15.67 -12.73
CA ALA A 40 2.50 -15.33 -12.54
C ALA A 40 2.74 -13.81 -12.59
N PHE A 41 2.05 -13.09 -13.48
CA PHE A 41 2.13 -11.62 -13.55
C PHE A 41 1.61 -10.94 -12.28
N LEU A 42 0.48 -11.40 -11.76
CA LEU A 42 -0.11 -10.88 -10.52
C LEU A 42 0.79 -11.17 -9.31
N GLU A 43 1.33 -12.38 -9.21
CA GLU A 43 2.28 -12.76 -8.15
C GLU A 43 3.55 -11.89 -8.21
N GLN A 44 4.13 -11.72 -9.41
CA GLN A 44 5.30 -10.85 -9.59
C GLN A 44 5.00 -9.40 -9.23
N GLY A 45 3.83 -8.88 -9.62
CA GLY A 45 3.39 -7.53 -9.27
C GLY A 45 3.25 -7.34 -7.76
N ALA A 46 2.65 -8.31 -7.07
CA ALA A 46 2.53 -8.30 -5.61
C ALA A 46 3.90 -8.34 -4.93
N ALA A 47 4.80 -9.21 -5.37
CA ALA A 47 6.17 -9.30 -4.84
C ALA A 47 6.92 -7.97 -5.01
N GLN A 48 6.90 -7.37 -6.20
CA GLN A 48 7.53 -6.07 -6.46
C GLN A 48 6.94 -4.94 -5.61
N TYR A 49 5.63 -4.97 -5.36
CA TYR A 49 4.98 -4.02 -4.47
C TYR A 49 5.51 -4.17 -3.03
N HIS A 50 5.54 -5.39 -2.49
CA HIS A 50 6.05 -5.67 -1.16
C HIS A 50 7.52 -5.29 -0.99
N ASP A 51 8.37 -5.63 -1.95
CA ASP A 51 9.79 -5.26 -1.94
C ASP A 51 9.98 -3.75 -1.90
N ARG A 52 9.20 -3.02 -2.71
CA ARG A 52 9.25 -1.55 -2.74
C ARG A 52 8.81 -0.93 -1.42
N VAL A 53 7.69 -1.37 -0.86
CA VAL A 53 7.16 -0.83 0.41
C VAL A 53 8.08 -1.16 1.58
N ASN A 54 8.64 -2.37 1.62
CA ASN A 54 9.64 -2.76 2.61
C ASN A 54 10.93 -1.96 2.45
N GLY A 55 11.39 -1.73 1.20
CA GLY A 55 12.55 -0.88 0.92
C GLY A 55 12.35 0.56 1.42
N TRP A 56 11.15 1.14 1.31
CA TRP A 56 10.83 2.44 1.89
C TRP A 56 10.86 2.42 3.41
N ALA A 57 10.32 1.37 4.03
CA ALA A 57 10.35 1.21 5.48
C ALA A 57 11.80 1.14 6.00
N ASP A 58 12.65 0.36 5.32
CA ASP A 58 14.06 0.22 5.69
C ASP A 58 14.84 1.52 5.45
N ALA A 59 14.57 2.23 4.35
CA ALA A 59 15.12 3.54 4.09
C ALA A 59 14.74 4.56 5.16
N THR A 60 13.49 4.56 5.64
CA THR A 60 13.03 5.41 6.72
C THR A 60 13.72 5.09 8.05
N LYS A 61 13.90 3.80 8.37
CA LYS A 61 14.61 3.37 9.59
C LYS A 61 16.08 3.78 9.58
N ALA A 62 16.71 3.74 8.41
CA ALA A 62 18.11 4.11 8.21
C ALA A 62 18.34 5.63 8.03
N ASP A 63 17.28 6.39 7.85
CA ASP A 63 17.35 7.85 7.64
C ASP A 63 17.88 8.57 8.86
N THR A 64 18.78 9.52 8.67
CA THR A 64 19.43 10.26 9.75
C THR A 64 18.54 11.27 10.45
N GLU A 65 17.49 11.76 9.78
CA GLU A 65 16.51 12.71 10.33
C GLU A 65 15.31 11.99 10.95
N LEU A 66 14.84 10.92 10.30
CA LEU A 66 13.60 10.23 10.68
C LEU A 66 13.82 8.99 11.52
N GLY A 67 14.93 8.28 11.30
CA GLY A 67 15.20 6.96 11.84
C GLY A 67 15.90 6.95 13.20
N GLY A 68 16.57 5.81 13.49
CA GLY A 68 17.34 5.64 14.73
C GLY A 68 16.46 5.60 15.98
N GLU A 69 17.00 6.13 17.09
CA GLU A 69 16.31 6.17 18.39
C GLU A 69 15.05 7.06 18.37
N ASP A 70 14.99 8.02 17.48
CA ASP A 70 13.87 8.96 17.33
C ASP A 70 12.75 8.47 16.39
N LEU A 71 12.90 7.31 15.75
CA LEU A 71 11.97 6.84 14.74
C LEU A 71 10.50 6.87 15.23
N GLN A 72 10.23 6.30 16.40
CA GLN A 72 8.86 6.25 16.93
C GLN A 72 8.30 7.65 17.21
N ARG A 73 9.11 8.53 17.75
CA ARG A 73 8.74 9.93 17.98
C ARG A 73 8.41 10.61 16.66
N ASN A 74 9.26 10.44 15.65
CA ASN A 74 9.09 11.08 14.35
C ASN A 74 7.86 10.54 13.60
N LEU A 75 7.58 9.24 13.67
CA LEU A 75 6.34 8.64 13.13
C LEU A 75 5.10 9.16 13.85
N SER A 76 5.17 9.35 15.18
CA SER A 76 4.05 9.91 15.95
C SER A 76 3.77 11.36 15.58
N VAL A 77 4.82 12.16 15.35
CA VAL A 77 4.70 13.54 14.89
C VAL A 77 4.15 13.61 13.47
N ALA A 78 4.62 12.74 12.57
CA ALA A 78 4.08 12.64 11.22
C ALA A 78 2.61 12.25 11.23
N LYS A 79 2.24 11.29 12.09
CA LYS A 79 0.82 10.93 12.28
C LYS A 79 -0.02 12.10 12.75
N LEU A 80 0.45 12.88 13.72
CA LEU A 80 -0.25 14.09 14.19
C LEU A 80 -0.47 15.08 13.04
N GLY A 81 0.55 15.33 12.22
CA GLY A 81 0.43 16.18 11.04
C GLY A 81 -0.61 15.67 10.04
N MET A 82 -0.62 14.35 9.80
CA MET A 82 -1.58 13.72 8.92
C MET A 82 -3.01 13.76 9.48
N ASP A 83 -3.19 13.46 10.77
CA ASP A 83 -4.50 13.46 11.42
C ASP A 83 -5.13 14.87 11.47
N THR A 84 -4.30 15.92 11.53
CA THR A 84 -4.75 17.31 11.63
C THR A 84 -5.08 17.92 10.28
N TYR A 85 -4.27 17.65 9.26
CA TYR A 85 -4.37 18.30 7.94
C TYR A 85 -4.69 17.36 6.79
N GLY A 86 -4.56 16.04 7.00
CA GLY A 86 -4.92 15.03 6.01
C GLY A 86 -6.43 14.86 5.90
N THR A 87 -6.89 14.50 4.72
CA THR A 87 -8.28 14.09 4.49
C THR A 87 -8.41 12.56 4.55
N PRO A 88 -9.62 12.03 4.77
CA PRO A 88 -9.86 10.60 4.69
C PRO A 88 -9.44 10.00 3.33
N GLU A 89 -9.64 10.73 2.24
CA GLU A 89 -9.25 10.32 0.88
C GLU A 89 -7.73 10.22 0.75
N LEU A 90 -6.99 11.19 1.31
CA LEU A 90 -5.53 11.13 1.33
C LEU A 90 -5.04 9.95 2.17
N ALA A 91 -5.67 9.68 3.30
CA ALA A 91 -5.34 8.53 4.14
C ALA A 91 -5.56 7.20 3.39
N GLN A 92 -6.64 7.09 2.60
CA GLN A 92 -6.89 5.93 1.75
C GLN A 92 -5.82 5.75 0.68
N LEU A 93 -5.41 6.81 -0.01
CA LEU A 93 -4.34 6.76 -1.02
C LEU A 93 -2.98 6.37 -0.42
N LEU A 94 -2.68 6.84 0.78
CA LEU A 94 -1.42 6.54 1.47
C LEU A 94 -1.39 5.11 2.06
N ALA A 95 -2.54 4.53 2.34
CA ALA A 95 -2.66 3.16 2.85
C ALA A 95 -2.24 2.13 1.78
N ALA A 96 -1.95 0.92 2.22
CA ALA A 96 -1.71 -0.21 1.32
C ALA A 96 -2.99 -0.59 0.56
N PRO A 97 -2.89 -1.09 -0.68
CA PRO A 97 -4.04 -1.63 -1.38
C PRO A 97 -4.60 -2.85 -0.65
N SER A 98 -5.92 -2.94 -0.58
CA SER A 98 -6.65 -4.06 0.00
C SER A 98 -7.97 -4.25 -0.75
N PRO A 99 -8.71 -5.34 -0.52
CA PRO A 99 -10.05 -5.51 -1.11
C PRO A 99 -11.01 -4.35 -0.76
N GLU A 100 -10.85 -3.75 0.43
CA GLU A 100 -11.65 -2.62 0.91
C GLU A 100 -11.11 -1.26 0.42
N ASN A 101 -9.85 -1.23 -0.02
CA ASN A 101 -9.17 -0.02 -0.50
C ASN A 101 -8.29 -0.34 -1.72
N PRO A 102 -8.87 -0.67 -2.88
CA PRO A 102 -8.11 -1.08 -4.06
C PRO A 102 -7.25 0.05 -4.65
N ASP A 103 -7.59 1.30 -4.38
CA ASP A 103 -6.87 2.50 -4.86
C ASP A 103 -5.70 2.91 -3.97
N GLY A 104 -5.45 2.18 -2.88
CA GLY A 104 -4.31 2.42 -1.99
C GLY A 104 -2.98 2.28 -2.71
N LEU A 105 -2.08 3.24 -2.51
CA LEU A 105 -0.76 3.28 -3.17
C LEU A 105 0.38 2.80 -2.25
N GLY A 106 0.12 2.63 -0.95
CA GLY A 106 1.11 2.25 0.05
C GLY A 106 2.18 3.30 0.31
N LEU A 107 1.95 4.54 -0.11
CA LEU A 107 2.93 5.64 0.00
C LEU A 107 3.15 6.11 1.44
N GLY A 108 2.32 5.68 2.40
CA GLY A 108 2.48 6.04 3.81
C GLY A 108 3.82 5.63 4.41
N ASN A 109 4.48 4.59 3.86
CA ASN A 109 5.81 4.17 4.29
C ASN A 109 6.96 4.92 3.57
N HIS A 110 6.65 5.76 2.59
CA HIS A 110 7.67 6.47 1.82
C HIS A 110 8.37 7.54 2.68
N PRO A 111 9.72 7.56 2.77
CA PRO A 111 10.43 8.47 3.67
C PRO A 111 10.09 9.95 3.44
N GLU A 112 9.91 10.39 2.21
CA GLU A 112 9.57 11.78 1.92
C GLU A 112 8.14 12.16 2.35
N ILE A 113 7.20 11.21 2.31
CA ILE A 113 5.84 11.43 2.82
C ILE A 113 5.88 11.54 4.34
N ILE A 114 6.60 10.65 5.00
CA ILE A 114 6.80 10.70 6.45
C ILE A 114 7.51 12.00 6.85
N ARG A 115 8.56 12.41 6.13
CA ARG A 115 9.28 13.67 6.36
C ARG A 115 8.38 14.89 6.22
N LEU A 116 7.56 14.93 5.17
CA LEU A 116 6.60 16.00 4.96
C LEU A 116 5.67 16.14 6.16
N PHE A 117 5.01 15.06 6.56
CA PHE A 117 4.05 15.09 7.67
C PHE A 117 4.74 15.24 9.03
N ASN A 118 5.98 14.78 9.19
CA ASN A 118 6.77 15.05 10.40
C ASN A 118 7.03 16.55 10.56
N ARG A 119 7.42 17.25 9.51
CA ARG A 119 7.62 18.70 9.52
C ARG A 119 6.32 19.43 9.82
N VAL A 120 5.22 19.05 9.20
CA VAL A 120 3.89 19.62 9.48
C VAL A 120 3.49 19.39 10.94
N GLY A 121 3.64 18.18 11.45
CA GLY A 121 3.33 17.86 12.84
C GLY A 121 4.23 18.56 13.85
N SER A 122 5.49 18.83 13.49
CA SER A 122 6.42 19.59 14.34
C SER A 122 5.98 21.03 14.54
N THR A 123 5.46 21.69 13.50
CA THR A 123 4.93 23.06 13.64
C THR A 123 3.72 23.12 14.57
N LEU A 124 2.91 22.06 14.61
CA LEU A 124 1.77 21.94 15.55
C LEU A 124 2.27 21.84 17.00
N LYS A 125 3.29 21.00 17.26
CA LYS A 125 3.86 20.85 18.61
C LYS A 125 4.50 22.15 19.13
N GLU A 126 5.11 22.93 18.28
CA GLU A 126 5.66 24.23 18.65
C GLU A 126 4.54 25.21 19.02
N SER A 127 3.39 25.13 18.37
CA SER A 127 2.20 25.92 18.70
C SER A 127 1.55 25.47 20.02
N ASP A 128 1.48 24.16 20.27
CA ASP A 128 0.88 23.57 21.49
C ASP A 128 1.75 23.78 22.75
N LEU A 129 3.08 23.96 22.60
CA LEU A 129 3.95 24.38 23.71
C LEU A 129 3.59 25.74 24.29
N ILE A 130 2.78 26.52 23.57
CA ILE A 130 2.21 27.78 24.04
C ILE A 130 0.88 27.55 24.79
N GLU A 131 0.22 26.40 24.63
CA GLU A 131 -1.11 26.08 25.20
C GLU A 131 -1.25 24.74 25.95
N GLY A 132 -0.23 24.07 26.39
CA GLY A 132 -0.26 22.96 27.38
C GLY A 132 -0.94 21.67 26.91
N ASP A 133 -0.11 20.62 26.84
CA ASP A 133 -0.40 19.19 27.02
C ASP A 133 -1.39 18.49 26.08
N THR A 134 -0.88 17.85 25.04
CA THR A 134 -1.62 16.84 24.29
C THR A 134 -0.88 15.49 24.29
N VAL A 135 -1.48 14.50 24.97
CA VAL A 135 -0.98 13.11 25.04
C VAL A 135 -1.14 12.43 23.68
N VAL A 136 -0.04 12.02 23.06
CA VAL A 136 -0.03 11.22 21.84
C VAL A 136 -0.55 9.81 22.13
N GLN A 137 -1.68 9.43 21.55
CA GLN A 137 -2.28 8.09 21.71
C GLN A 137 -1.44 7.00 21.01
N GLY A 138 -1.27 5.92 21.75
CA GLY A 138 -0.38 4.82 21.67
C GLY A 138 -0.17 4.02 20.35
N GLU A 139 0.71 3.02 20.45
CA GLU A 139 1.26 2.10 19.42
C GLU A 139 0.27 1.55 18.38
N THR A 140 -1.00 1.34 18.72
CA THR A 140 -2.02 0.73 17.85
C THR A 140 -2.31 1.58 16.60
N GLY A 141 -2.30 2.90 16.73
CA GLY A 141 -2.53 3.82 15.61
C GLY A 141 -1.36 3.87 14.64
N LEU A 142 -0.13 3.78 15.15
CA LEU A 142 1.09 3.77 14.34
C LEU A 142 1.20 2.49 13.50
N LYS A 143 0.90 1.33 14.07
CA LYS A 143 0.90 0.04 13.35
C LYS A 143 -0.08 0.03 12.17
N LYS A 144 -1.24 0.66 12.32
CA LYS A 144 -2.24 0.76 11.25
C LYS A 144 -1.78 1.66 10.10
N MET A 145 -1.09 2.75 10.41
CA MET A 145 -0.62 3.73 9.41
C MET A 145 0.69 3.31 8.74
N TYR A 146 1.58 2.62 9.48
CA TYR A 146 2.90 2.21 9.02
C TYR A 146 3.13 0.71 9.23
N PRO A 147 2.34 -0.19 8.60
CA PRO A 147 2.38 -1.63 8.90
C PRO A 147 3.77 -2.25 8.66
N SER A 148 4.51 -1.80 7.64
CA SER A 148 5.85 -2.32 7.34
C SER A 148 6.94 -1.86 8.34
N MET A 149 6.66 -0.86 9.19
CA MET A 149 7.57 -0.42 10.24
C MET A 149 7.48 -1.27 11.51
N PHE A 150 6.33 -1.95 11.70
CA PHE A 150 6.02 -2.76 12.88
C PHE A 150 5.52 -4.16 12.45
N PRO A 151 6.39 -4.99 11.82
CA PRO A 151 6.00 -6.34 11.42
C PRO A 151 5.57 -7.12 12.66
N GLU A 152 4.47 -7.88 12.54
CA GLU A 152 4.05 -8.79 13.60
C GLU A 152 5.14 -9.84 13.80
N THR A 153 5.64 -9.95 15.02
CA THR A 153 6.52 -11.04 15.43
C THR A 153 5.68 -12.31 15.42
N VAL A 154 5.84 -13.12 14.37
CA VAL A 154 5.27 -14.47 14.31
C VAL A 154 5.92 -15.26 15.46
N GLN A 155 5.12 -15.62 16.45
CA GLN A 155 5.47 -16.61 17.48
C GLN A 155 5.27 -18.01 16.93
#